data_0e4f62986f38830c8790338c36c5b69d
#
_entry.id   0e4f62986f38830c8790338c36c5b69d
#
_cell.length_a   1.000
_cell.length_b   1.000
_cell.length_c   1.000
_cell.angle_alpha   90.00
_cell.angle_beta   90.00
_cell.angle_gamma   90.00
#
_symmetry.space_group_name_H-M   'P 1'
#
loop_
_entity.id
_entity.type
_entity.pdbx_description
1 polymer ?
#
loop_
_entity_poly.entity_id
_entity_poly.type
_entity_poly.pdbx_seq_one_letter_code
_entity_poly.pdbx_strand_id
1 'polypeptide(L)'
;FLGNSYTSVNNLPQLVKNLTNSAGKTLNIDSNMPGGFLMSGHANDGTTFSKISQGNWDYVLLQEQSQIPTIDFYRYNDMYPAITDLKALIEQYNPCAKIITYMTWGRRFGGMQCDPNNTYCSPNFVNFNHMQDSLTSAYLEISNQLNIQCAPVGVVWQNILNDTNLVLHSGDNSHPNIDGSYVAA
;
A
#
# COMPACT_ATOMS: atom_id res chain seq x y z
N PHE A 1 7.59 2.49 7.18
CA PHE A 1 6.53 1.80 6.44
C PHE A 1 5.33 1.58 7.35
N LEU A 2 4.17 2.09 6.97
CA LEU A 2 2.88 1.81 7.61
C LEU A 2 2.04 1.00 6.61
N GLY A 3 1.62 -0.20 7.02
CA GLY A 3 0.92 -1.11 6.11
C GLY A 3 0.44 -2.37 6.81
N ASN A 4 0.39 -3.46 6.07
CA ASN A 4 -0.09 -4.74 6.57
C ASN A 4 0.68 -5.92 5.94
N SER A 5 0.02 -7.08 5.78
CA SER A 5 0.66 -8.27 5.21
C SER A 5 1.21 -8.08 3.79
N TYR A 6 0.67 -7.16 2.99
CA TYR A 6 1.19 -6.88 1.65
C TYR A 6 2.59 -6.24 1.68
N THR A 7 2.94 -5.61 2.78
CA THR A 7 4.27 -5.02 3.02
C THR A 7 5.13 -5.94 3.90
N SER A 8 4.54 -6.71 4.84
CA SER A 8 5.32 -7.55 5.75
C SER A 8 5.73 -8.90 5.16
N VAL A 9 4.94 -9.46 4.23
CA VAL A 9 5.28 -10.72 3.55
C VAL A 9 6.59 -10.56 2.79
N ASN A 10 7.47 -11.57 2.91
CA ASN A 10 8.84 -11.57 2.37
C ASN A 10 9.70 -10.39 2.87
N ASN A 11 9.29 -9.71 3.94
CA ASN A 11 10.02 -8.60 4.56
C ASN A 11 10.39 -7.50 3.54
N LEU A 12 9.38 -6.94 2.86
CA LEU A 12 9.58 -5.92 1.84
C LEU A 12 10.48 -4.75 2.28
N PRO A 13 10.34 -4.18 3.50
CA PRO A 13 11.24 -3.10 3.92
C PRO A 13 12.72 -3.52 3.90
N GLN A 14 13.02 -4.76 4.26
CA GLN A 14 14.40 -5.28 4.20
C GLN A 14 14.86 -5.49 2.75
N LEU A 15 13.98 -5.89 1.83
CA LEU A 15 14.31 -5.95 0.40
C LEU A 15 14.67 -4.56 -0.14
N VAL A 16 13.86 -3.54 0.16
CA VAL A 16 14.14 -2.13 -0.20
C VAL A 16 15.49 -1.70 0.36
N LYS A 17 15.79 -2.00 1.63
CA LYS A 17 17.08 -1.70 2.24
C LYS A 17 18.24 -2.40 1.52
N ASN A 18 18.09 -3.67 1.19
CA ASN A 18 19.13 -4.44 0.51
C ASN A 18 19.42 -3.87 -0.90
N LEU A 19 18.36 -3.53 -1.66
CA LEU A 19 18.50 -2.90 -2.97
C LEU A 19 19.16 -1.52 -2.87
N THR A 20 18.76 -0.72 -1.89
CA THR A 20 19.36 0.59 -1.63
C THR A 20 20.85 0.47 -1.28
N ASN A 21 21.20 -0.50 -0.45
CA ASN A 21 22.61 -0.77 -0.08
C ASN A 21 23.43 -1.24 -1.30
N SER A 22 22.85 -2.07 -2.18
CA SER A 22 23.53 -2.50 -3.41
C SER A 22 23.83 -1.35 -4.37
N ALA A 23 23.03 -0.28 -4.28
CA ALA A 23 23.25 0.98 -5.01
C ALA A 23 24.20 1.94 -4.27
N GLY A 24 24.90 1.49 -3.23
CA GLY A 24 25.87 2.29 -2.47
C GLY A 24 25.26 3.34 -1.54
N LYS A 25 23.98 3.21 -1.22
CA LYS A 25 23.26 4.12 -0.29
C LYS A 25 22.87 3.39 0.99
N THR A 26 22.79 4.11 2.10
CA THR A 26 22.35 3.57 3.39
C THR A 26 20.93 4.00 3.68
N LEU A 27 20.10 3.06 4.11
CA LEU A 27 18.70 3.29 4.49
C LEU A 27 18.48 2.78 5.92
N ASN A 28 17.99 3.66 6.80
CA ASN A 28 17.43 3.29 8.09
C ASN A 28 15.92 3.08 7.92
N ILE A 29 15.42 1.95 8.39
CA ILE A 29 14.01 1.60 8.23
C ILE A 29 13.37 1.28 9.57
N ASP A 30 12.11 1.66 9.70
CA ASP A 30 11.20 1.17 10.71
C ASP A 30 9.84 0.91 10.09
N SER A 31 9.01 0.09 10.75
CA SER A 31 7.73 -0.31 10.19
C SER A 31 6.71 -0.66 11.28
N ASN A 32 5.44 -0.46 10.94
CA ASN A 32 4.30 -1.02 11.65
C ASN A 32 3.38 -1.68 10.62
N MET A 33 3.28 -3.02 10.63
CA MET A 33 2.64 -3.77 9.54
C MET A 33 1.85 -4.98 10.08
N PRO A 34 0.86 -4.78 10.97
CA PRO A 34 0.02 -5.88 11.44
C PRO A 34 -0.79 -6.49 10.28
N GLY A 35 -0.99 -7.81 10.27
CA GLY A 35 -1.75 -8.48 9.22
C GLY A 35 -3.17 -7.93 9.08
N GLY A 36 -3.59 -7.63 7.84
CA GLY A 36 -4.92 -7.12 7.54
C GLY A 36 -5.22 -5.70 8.03
N PHE A 37 -4.24 -4.99 8.58
CA PHE A 37 -4.47 -3.69 9.20
C PHE A 37 -4.83 -2.62 8.16
N LEU A 38 -5.75 -1.73 8.52
CA LEU A 38 -6.25 -0.64 7.69
C LEU A 38 -5.51 0.67 7.98
N MET A 39 -5.54 1.63 7.06
CA MET A 39 -5.04 2.98 7.34
C MET A 39 -5.82 3.67 8.45
N SER A 40 -7.14 3.45 8.55
CA SER A 40 -7.96 3.92 9.68
C SER A 40 -7.52 3.32 11.03
N GLY A 41 -7.03 2.08 11.02
CA GLY A 41 -6.37 1.47 12.17
C GLY A 41 -5.07 2.21 12.53
N HIS A 42 -4.19 2.45 11.55
CA HIS A 42 -2.95 3.18 11.76
C HIS A 42 -3.15 4.60 12.28
N ALA A 43 -4.17 5.32 11.80
CA ALA A 43 -4.50 6.66 12.26
C ALA A 43 -4.87 6.73 13.76
N ASN A 44 -5.30 5.59 14.34
CA ASN A 44 -5.72 5.46 15.73
C ASN A 44 -4.79 4.58 16.58
N ASP A 45 -3.64 4.13 16.03
CA ASP A 45 -2.76 3.18 16.69
C ASP A 45 -1.60 3.85 17.42
N GLY A 46 -1.45 3.55 18.71
CA GLY A 46 -0.39 4.10 19.55
C GLY A 46 1.03 3.74 19.09
N THR A 47 1.23 2.57 18.47
CA THR A 47 2.53 2.18 17.90
C THR A 47 2.88 3.02 16.69
N THR A 48 1.92 3.25 15.80
CA THR A 48 2.06 4.16 14.65
C THR A 48 2.39 5.57 15.12
N PHE A 49 1.63 6.10 16.08
CA PHE A 49 1.89 7.40 16.67
C PHE A 49 3.32 7.50 17.25
N SER A 50 3.72 6.51 18.06
CA SER A 50 5.05 6.46 18.68
C SER A 50 6.17 6.49 17.64
N LYS A 51 6.01 5.79 16.49
CA LYS A 51 7.00 5.77 15.43
C LYS A 51 7.05 7.09 14.65
N ILE A 52 5.91 7.67 14.30
CA ILE A 52 5.85 8.95 13.61
C ILE A 52 6.43 10.08 14.50
N SER A 53 6.09 10.09 15.80
CA SER A 53 6.51 11.13 16.73
C SER A 53 8.00 11.12 17.12
N GLN A 54 8.74 10.05 16.76
CA GLN A 54 10.20 10.06 16.87
C GLN A 54 10.85 11.18 16.06
N GLY A 55 10.19 11.63 14.99
CA GLY A 55 10.77 12.58 14.04
C GLY A 55 11.92 11.97 13.23
N ASN A 56 12.55 12.80 12.40
CA ASN A 56 13.73 12.41 11.59
C ASN A 56 13.48 11.39 10.48
N TRP A 57 12.24 11.26 10.03
CA TRP A 57 11.92 10.45 8.84
C TRP A 57 12.03 11.30 7.57
N ASP A 58 12.77 10.80 6.59
CA ASP A 58 12.84 11.40 5.25
C ASP A 58 11.64 10.99 4.39
N TYR A 59 11.14 9.76 4.60
CA TYR A 59 10.03 9.17 3.85
C TYR A 59 9.08 8.41 4.77
N VAL A 60 7.78 8.55 4.54
CA VAL A 60 6.75 7.73 5.17
C VAL A 60 5.88 7.10 4.09
N LEU A 61 5.85 5.77 4.04
CA LEU A 61 5.07 5.01 3.09
C LEU A 61 3.77 4.53 3.74
N LEU A 62 2.64 4.76 3.06
CA LEU A 62 1.29 4.44 3.51
C LEU A 62 0.66 3.41 2.57
N GLN A 63 0.42 2.18 3.06
CA GLN A 63 -0.17 1.09 2.28
C GLN A 63 -1.49 0.65 2.90
N GLU A 64 -2.57 0.86 2.16
CA GLU A 64 -3.91 0.46 2.57
C GLU A 64 -4.14 -1.05 2.36
N GLN A 65 -5.10 -1.62 3.10
CA GLN A 65 -5.53 -3.01 2.92
C GLN A 65 -6.04 -3.25 1.48
N SER A 66 -5.69 -4.38 0.91
CA SER A 66 -5.71 -4.67 -0.51
C SER A 66 -7.05 -4.47 -1.23
N GLN A 67 -8.17 -4.60 -0.55
CA GLN A 67 -9.52 -4.50 -1.16
C GLN A 67 -10.21 -3.15 -0.87
N ILE A 68 -9.84 -2.48 0.22
CA ILE A 68 -10.46 -1.23 0.67
C ILE A 68 -10.50 -0.16 -0.43
N PRO A 69 -9.41 0.07 -1.21
CA PRO A 69 -9.45 1.09 -2.25
C PRO A 69 -10.47 0.81 -3.37
N THR A 70 -10.91 -0.44 -3.52
CA THR A 70 -11.87 -0.85 -4.57
C THR A 70 -13.32 -0.84 -4.12
N ILE A 71 -13.59 -0.66 -2.83
CA ILE A 71 -14.93 -0.61 -2.25
C ILE A 71 -15.26 0.86 -1.96
N ASP A 72 -16.08 1.49 -2.79
CA ASP A 72 -16.34 2.93 -2.74
C ASP A 72 -16.69 3.44 -1.34
N PHE A 73 -17.56 2.71 -0.60
CA PHE A 73 -17.91 3.09 0.76
C PHE A 73 -16.68 3.24 1.64
N TYR A 74 -15.80 2.23 1.68
CA TYR A 74 -14.61 2.24 2.53
C TYR A 74 -13.52 3.17 1.99
N ARG A 75 -13.40 3.29 0.67
CA ARG A 75 -12.46 4.23 0.06
C ARG A 75 -12.70 5.65 0.55
N TYR A 76 -13.96 6.12 0.50
CA TYR A 76 -14.30 7.49 0.84
C TYR A 76 -14.54 7.74 2.33
N ASN A 77 -14.96 6.72 3.11
CA ASN A 77 -15.28 6.90 4.53
C ASN A 77 -14.19 6.40 5.50
N ASP A 78 -13.24 5.59 5.03
CA ASP A 78 -12.14 5.06 5.83
C ASP A 78 -10.78 5.45 5.28
N MET A 79 -10.43 5.00 4.05
CA MET A 79 -9.08 5.17 3.49
C MET A 79 -8.70 6.64 3.34
N TYR A 80 -9.50 7.44 2.66
CA TYR A 80 -9.15 8.83 2.36
C TYR A 80 -9.08 9.71 3.61
N PRO A 81 -10.05 9.66 4.55
CA PRO A 81 -9.93 10.34 5.84
C PRO A 81 -8.68 9.91 6.60
N ALA A 82 -8.42 8.61 6.71
CA ALA A 82 -7.27 8.09 7.46
C ALA A 82 -5.92 8.54 6.87
N ILE A 83 -5.76 8.52 5.54
CA ILE A 83 -4.55 9.03 4.90
C ILE A 83 -4.40 10.55 5.15
N THR A 84 -5.50 11.28 5.17
CA THR A 84 -5.50 12.73 5.49
C THR A 84 -5.05 12.98 6.91
N ASP A 85 -5.58 12.24 7.89
CA ASP A 85 -5.20 12.34 9.30
C ASP A 85 -3.74 11.95 9.53
N LEU A 86 -3.30 10.84 8.90
CA LEU A 86 -1.90 10.42 8.95
C LEU A 86 -0.96 11.45 8.32
N LYS A 87 -1.37 12.06 7.20
CA LYS A 87 -0.59 13.15 6.59
C LYS A 87 -0.41 14.31 7.58
N ALA A 88 -1.49 14.78 8.22
CA ALA A 88 -1.42 15.85 9.20
C ALA A 88 -0.50 15.49 10.38
N LEU A 89 -0.59 14.26 10.89
CA LEU A 89 0.26 13.76 11.96
C LEU A 89 1.74 13.69 11.53
N ILE A 90 2.01 13.19 10.33
CA ILE A 90 3.38 13.10 9.79
C ILE A 90 3.97 14.49 9.64
N GLU A 91 3.26 15.43 9.04
CA GLU A 91 3.72 16.82 8.85
C GLU A 91 3.98 17.55 10.18
N GLN A 92 3.21 17.23 11.22
CA GLN A 92 3.42 17.79 12.56
C GLN A 92 4.78 17.40 13.16
N TYR A 93 5.19 16.14 13.01
CA TYR A 93 6.41 15.61 13.64
C TYR A 93 7.60 15.51 12.67
N ASN A 94 7.33 15.46 11.38
CA ASN A 94 8.32 15.30 10.31
C ASN A 94 8.00 16.26 9.15
N PRO A 95 8.13 17.59 9.34
CA PRO A 95 7.65 18.59 8.36
C PRO A 95 8.37 18.53 7.00
N CYS A 96 9.54 17.89 6.94
CA CYS A 96 10.31 17.71 5.70
C CYS A 96 10.14 16.33 5.08
N ALA A 97 9.41 15.40 5.72
CA ALA A 97 9.22 14.06 5.21
C ALA A 97 8.39 14.05 3.93
N LYS A 98 8.79 13.20 2.99
CA LYS A 98 7.97 12.89 1.82
C LYS A 98 7.00 11.77 2.17
N ILE A 99 5.71 12.05 1.99
CA ILE A 99 4.65 11.07 2.21
C ILE A 99 4.35 10.40 0.86
N ILE A 100 4.33 9.09 0.86
CA ILE A 100 4.16 8.28 -0.34
C ILE A 100 3.05 7.27 -0.10
N THR A 101 1.97 7.33 -0.87
CA THR A 101 1.03 6.21 -0.92
C THR A 101 1.66 5.06 -1.68
N TYR A 102 1.56 3.87 -1.14
CA TYR A 102 2.08 2.66 -1.76
C TYR A 102 0.92 1.94 -2.45
N MET A 103 0.80 2.12 -3.77
CA MET A 103 -0.25 1.53 -4.58
C MET A 103 -0.11 0.00 -4.60
N THR A 104 -1.10 -0.70 -4.04
CA THR A 104 -1.15 -2.15 -4.06
C THR A 104 -1.55 -2.68 -5.45
N TRP A 105 -1.49 -4.00 -5.62
CA TRP A 105 -1.86 -4.70 -6.85
C TRP A 105 -3.20 -5.44 -6.70
N GLY A 106 -3.84 -5.72 -7.84
CA GLY A 106 -5.08 -6.46 -7.92
C GLY A 106 -4.96 -7.93 -7.52
N ARG A 107 -6.09 -8.55 -7.20
CA ARG A 107 -6.18 -10.01 -7.08
C ARG A 107 -5.88 -10.66 -8.43
N ARG A 108 -5.22 -11.81 -8.43
CA ARG A 108 -4.77 -12.50 -9.66
C ARG A 108 -5.88 -12.70 -10.69
N PHE A 109 -7.07 -13.01 -10.23
CA PHE A 109 -8.21 -13.30 -11.10
C PHE A 109 -9.32 -12.23 -11.00
N GLY A 110 -9.06 -11.10 -10.34
CA GLY A 110 -10.08 -10.09 -10.07
C GLY A 110 -11.10 -10.56 -9.03
N GLY A 111 -12.35 -10.63 -9.42
CA GLY A 111 -13.47 -11.00 -8.56
C GLY A 111 -14.07 -9.83 -7.79
N MET A 112 -15.18 -10.05 -7.12
CA MET A 112 -15.82 -9.06 -6.26
C MET A 112 -15.17 -9.08 -4.88
N GLN A 113 -14.89 -7.90 -4.34
CA GLN A 113 -14.32 -7.72 -3.00
C GLN A 113 -15.41 -7.15 -2.10
N CYS A 114 -15.67 -7.79 -0.97
CA CYS A 114 -16.68 -7.34 -0.01
C CYS A 114 -16.10 -7.22 1.40
N ASP A 115 -16.76 -6.46 2.23
CA ASP A 115 -16.56 -6.48 3.67
C ASP A 115 -17.00 -7.85 4.29
N PRO A 116 -16.62 -8.17 5.52
CA PRO A 116 -16.95 -9.45 6.14
C PRO A 116 -18.45 -9.76 6.22
N ASN A 117 -19.30 -8.74 6.20
CA ASN A 117 -20.76 -8.89 6.28
C ASN A 117 -21.43 -8.88 4.89
N ASN A 118 -20.67 -8.73 3.80
CA ASN A 118 -21.15 -8.51 2.44
C ASN A 118 -22.12 -7.32 2.30
N THR A 119 -21.95 -6.30 3.15
CA THR A 119 -22.77 -5.09 3.14
C THR A 119 -22.32 -4.12 2.05
N TYR A 120 -21.00 -3.95 1.94
CA TYR A 120 -20.38 -3.11 0.94
C TYR A 120 -19.40 -3.91 0.09
N CYS A 121 -19.63 -3.88 -1.21
CA CYS A 121 -18.84 -4.63 -2.18
C CYS A 121 -18.29 -3.73 -3.28
N SER A 122 -17.16 -4.13 -3.84
CA SER A 122 -16.66 -3.58 -5.10
C SER A 122 -17.48 -4.05 -6.29
N PRO A 123 -17.30 -3.46 -7.48
CA PRO A 123 -17.68 -4.12 -8.71
C PRO A 123 -17.08 -5.53 -8.82
N ASN A 124 -17.70 -6.40 -9.61
CA ASN A 124 -17.09 -7.69 -9.92
C ASN A 124 -16.04 -7.50 -11.02
N PHE A 125 -14.77 -7.56 -10.64
CA PHE A 125 -13.64 -7.40 -11.57
C PHE A 125 -13.44 -8.67 -12.38
N VAL A 126 -13.43 -8.55 -13.70
CA VAL A 126 -13.34 -9.71 -14.60
C VAL A 126 -11.95 -10.35 -14.62
N ASN A 127 -10.91 -9.61 -14.24
CA ASN A 127 -9.52 -10.05 -14.20
C ASN A 127 -8.65 -9.10 -13.36
N PHE A 128 -7.35 -9.39 -13.27
CA PHE A 128 -6.35 -8.57 -12.61
C PHE A 128 -6.35 -7.12 -13.10
N ASN A 129 -6.28 -6.91 -14.42
CA ASN A 129 -6.16 -5.57 -15.00
C ASN A 129 -7.35 -4.68 -14.63
N HIS A 130 -8.57 -5.22 -14.71
CA HIS A 130 -9.77 -4.48 -14.34
C HIS A 130 -9.76 -4.05 -12.85
N MET A 131 -9.28 -4.93 -11.94
CA MET A 131 -9.13 -4.55 -10.54
C MET A 131 -7.99 -3.55 -10.36
N GLN A 132 -6.87 -3.71 -11.09
CA GLN A 132 -5.73 -2.80 -11.02
C GLN A 132 -6.11 -1.38 -11.46
N ASP A 133 -6.91 -1.23 -12.50
CA ASP A 133 -7.37 0.09 -12.96
C ASP A 133 -8.17 0.81 -11.86
N SER A 134 -9.01 0.08 -11.12
CA SER A 134 -9.75 0.63 -9.97
C SER A 134 -8.81 1.05 -8.82
N LEU A 135 -7.82 0.20 -8.49
CA LEU A 135 -6.81 0.53 -7.48
C LEU A 135 -6.00 1.77 -7.90
N THR A 136 -5.56 1.80 -9.16
CA THR A 136 -4.78 2.91 -9.70
C THR A 136 -5.55 4.22 -9.57
N SER A 137 -6.83 4.23 -9.96
CA SER A 137 -7.70 5.41 -9.84
C SER A 137 -7.81 5.88 -8.38
N ALA A 138 -8.05 4.95 -7.44
CA ALA A 138 -8.22 5.29 -6.03
C ALA A 138 -6.95 5.89 -5.40
N TYR A 139 -5.78 5.29 -5.67
CA TYR A 139 -4.52 5.79 -5.11
C TYR A 139 -4.09 7.12 -5.73
N LEU A 140 -4.28 7.29 -7.04
CA LEU A 140 -3.97 8.56 -7.71
C LEU A 140 -4.92 9.68 -7.27
N GLU A 141 -6.21 9.38 -7.08
CA GLU A 141 -7.19 10.35 -6.60
C GLU A 141 -6.76 10.96 -5.26
N ILE A 142 -6.52 10.14 -4.23
CA ILE A 142 -6.14 10.65 -2.91
C ILE A 142 -4.75 11.31 -2.93
N SER A 143 -3.80 10.76 -3.68
CA SER A 143 -2.46 11.33 -3.76
C SER A 143 -2.49 12.73 -4.39
N ASN A 144 -3.30 12.92 -5.44
CA ASN A 144 -3.49 14.22 -6.07
C ASN A 144 -4.23 15.21 -5.14
N GLN A 145 -5.30 14.77 -4.47
CA GLN A 145 -6.04 15.61 -3.53
C GLN A 145 -5.14 16.15 -2.41
N LEU A 146 -4.26 15.32 -1.89
CA LEU A 146 -3.37 15.67 -0.78
C LEU A 146 -2.02 16.25 -1.24
N ASN A 147 -1.77 16.32 -2.54
CA ASN A 147 -0.48 16.72 -3.13
C ASN A 147 0.70 15.92 -2.55
N ILE A 148 0.56 14.60 -2.48
CA ILE A 148 1.59 13.65 -2.03
C ILE A 148 1.97 12.70 -3.16
N GLN A 149 3.10 12.01 -3.00
CA GLN A 149 3.59 11.08 -4.01
C GLN A 149 2.83 9.75 -3.96
N CYS A 150 2.81 9.03 -5.09
CA CYS A 150 2.33 7.66 -5.17
C CYS A 150 3.42 6.77 -5.77
N ALA A 151 3.79 5.70 -5.07
CA ALA A 151 4.62 4.63 -5.63
C ALA A 151 3.71 3.69 -6.45
N PRO A 152 3.86 3.64 -7.78
CA PRO A 152 2.89 2.97 -8.66
C PRO A 152 3.16 1.46 -8.77
N VAL A 153 3.33 0.78 -7.64
CA VAL A 153 3.75 -0.64 -7.60
C VAL A 153 2.77 -1.54 -8.36
N GLY A 154 1.46 -1.34 -8.16
CA GLY A 154 0.44 -2.12 -8.87
C GLY A 154 0.49 -1.95 -10.38
N VAL A 155 0.85 -0.74 -10.88
CA VAL A 155 1.03 -0.49 -12.31
C VAL A 155 2.27 -1.21 -12.85
N VAL A 156 3.36 -1.24 -12.08
CA VAL A 156 4.56 -2.02 -12.45
C VAL A 156 4.23 -3.51 -12.51
N TRP A 157 3.47 -4.03 -11.54
CA TRP A 157 2.97 -5.40 -11.58
C TRP A 157 2.14 -5.67 -12.84
N GLN A 158 1.22 -4.76 -13.18
CA GLN A 158 0.37 -4.87 -14.38
C GLN A 158 1.20 -4.97 -15.65
N ASN A 159 2.21 -4.13 -15.81
CA ASN A 159 3.10 -4.17 -16.96
C ASN A 159 3.85 -5.51 -17.05
N ILE A 160 4.46 -5.96 -15.94
CA ILE A 160 5.19 -7.22 -15.91
C ILE A 160 4.28 -8.41 -16.22
N LEU A 161 3.08 -8.46 -15.63
CA LEU A 161 2.14 -9.56 -15.86
C LEU A 161 1.58 -9.57 -17.30
N ASN A 162 1.47 -8.41 -17.96
CA ASN A 162 1.04 -8.30 -19.34
C ASN A 162 2.16 -8.67 -20.34
N ASP A 163 3.40 -8.33 -20.01
CA ASP A 163 4.55 -8.47 -20.92
C ASP A 163 5.29 -9.81 -20.74
N THR A 164 5.00 -10.56 -19.68
CA THR A 164 5.70 -11.80 -19.33
C THR A 164 4.74 -12.90 -18.88
N ASN A 165 5.27 -14.12 -18.73
CA ASN A 165 4.57 -15.25 -18.13
C ASN A 165 4.88 -15.43 -16.64
N LEU A 166 5.42 -14.39 -15.98
CA LEU A 166 5.74 -14.44 -14.55
C LEU A 166 4.46 -14.51 -13.71
N VAL A 167 4.57 -15.18 -12.58
CA VAL A 167 3.53 -15.20 -11.54
C VAL A 167 4.09 -14.45 -10.35
N LEU A 168 3.49 -13.31 -10.01
CA LEU A 168 3.93 -12.46 -8.90
C LEU A 168 3.14 -12.72 -7.61
N HIS A 169 1.97 -13.37 -7.72
CA HIS A 169 1.13 -13.74 -6.59
C HIS A 169 1.57 -15.07 -5.97
N SER A 170 1.38 -15.19 -4.66
CA SER A 170 1.48 -16.46 -3.93
C SER A 170 0.28 -17.37 -4.22
N GLY A 171 0.24 -18.54 -3.59
CA GLY A 171 -0.81 -19.55 -3.81
C GLY A 171 -2.23 -19.11 -3.41
N ASP A 172 -2.38 -18.05 -2.64
CA ASP A 172 -3.68 -17.46 -2.29
C ASP A 172 -4.22 -16.46 -3.33
N ASN A 173 -3.47 -16.24 -4.41
CA ASN A 173 -3.81 -15.32 -5.51
C ASN A 173 -3.97 -13.84 -5.08
N SER A 174 -3.39 -13.48 -3.95
CA SER A 174 -3.51 -12.18 -3.31
C SER A 174 -2.17 -11.61 -2.85
N HIS A 175 -1.51 -12.28 -1.90
CA HIS A 175 -0.22 -11.85 -1.38
C HIS A 175 0.89 -12.02 -2.41
N PRO A 176 1.99 -11.29 -2.28
CA PRO A 176 3.12 -11.43 -3.20
C PRO A 176 3.87 -12.75 -2.93
N ASN A 177 4.34 -13.41 -3.97
CA ASN A 177 5.46 -14.33 -3.84
C ASN A 177 6.77 -13.56 -3.72
N ILE A 178 7.92 -14.23 -3.72
CA ILE A 178 9.21 -13.56 -3.57
C ILE A 178 9.53 -12.63 -4.75
N ASP A 179 9.19 -13.04 -5.97
CA ASP A 179 9.39 -12.22 -7.18
C ASP A 179 8.48 -10.99 -7.14
N GLY A 180 7.22 -11.16 -6.71
CA GLY A 180 6.28 -10.05 -6.52
C GLY A 180 6.77 -9.04 -5.48
N SER A 181 7.33 -9.51 -4.36
CA SER A 181 7.92 -8.61 -3.36
C SER A 181 9.18 -7.92 -3.88
N TYR A 182 9.99 -8.60 -4.69
CA TYR A 182 11.17 -8.00 -5.31
C TYR A 182 10.80 -6.90 -6.31
N VAL A 183 9.78 -7.14 -7.13
CA VAL A 183 9.22 -6.12 -8.06
C VAL A 183 8.65 -4.91 -7.30
N ALA A 184 8.12 -5.15 -6.11
CA ALA A 184 7.53 -4.11 -5.28
C ALA A 184 8.56 -3.27 -4.50
N ALA A 185 9.77 -3.76 -4.36
CA ALA A 185 10.89 -3.12 -3.65
C ALA A 185 11.68 -2.17 -4.54
#